data_0b7a4a9839f0a9436c31d37b17c6c630
#
_entry.id   0b7a4a9839f0a9436c31d37b17c6c630
#
_cell.length_a   1.000
_cell.length_b   1.000
_cell.length_c   1.000
_cell.angle_alpha   90.00
_cell.angle_beta   90.00
_cell.angle_gamma   90.00
#
_symmetry.space_group_name_H-M   'P 1'
#
loop_
_entity.id
_entity.type
_entity.pdbx_description
1 polymer ?
#
loop_
_entity_poly.entity_id
_entity_poly.type
_entity_poly.pdbx_seq_one_letter_code
_entity_poly.pdbx_strand_id
1 'polypeptide(L)'
;MKCRECNAELPHGAHRCRHCGRPILHEKIWNNKRLRALCIGIIIVLVAVGAGFAVVASQDAAVNRSVKDAICNFQFDTAETRRRDVKLFPAGDNDLRTEIIRTGRLYQAGQYTQTLMYIDDLHENYADSELVVYSGVLDAMEAKSLPQIYAAAANDYSAQDYQTALAEYTVLAERNYSDSAKRLFLTNAHLCESLQQLALASDMTNAQAAQKLLDLIGFSDTNQLLMSNGSYAQVFLTGSWSSDAGELTVSDAGVTCSLPGLGEKDCTIRGNAIYDSADEGAAAFYRFSVLNSRMMIADAVGDGRAYTMFRQ
;
A
#
# COMPACT_ATOMS: atom_id res chain seq x y z
N MET A 1 17.16 -23.25 -74.61
CA MET A 1 17.70 -23.87 -73.34
C MET A 1 16.87 -25.10 -73.01
N LYS A 2 17.41 -26.07 -72.26
CA LYS A 2 16.62 -27.27 -71.92
C LYS A 2 16.10 -27.17 -70.45
N CYS A 3 14.88 -27.68 -70.20
CA CYS A 3 14.33 -27.80 -68.87
C CYS A 3 15.18 -28.78 -68.03
N ARG A 4 15.60 -28.41 -66.85
CA ARG A 4 16.42 -29.25 -65.94
C ARG A 4 15.68 -30.48 -65.43
N GLU A 5 14.36 -30.47 -65.44
CA GLU A 5 13.53 -31.53 -64.86
C GLU A 5 13.07 -32.56 -65.90
N CYS A 6 12.70 -32.09 -67.08
CA CYS A 6 12.15 -32.99 -68.11
C CYS A 6 12.93 -32.97 -69.45
N ASN A 7 14.05 -32.28 -69.53
CA ASN A 7 14.94 -32.12 -70.68
C ASN A 7 14.26 -31.53 -71.94
N ALA A 8 13.02 -31.07 -71.89
CA ALA A 8 12.32 -30.49 -73.05
C ALA A 8 12.95 -29.16 -73.45
N GLU A 9 12.98 -28.84 -74.74
CA GLU A 9 13.51 -27.59 -75.26
C GLU A 9 12.56 -26.43 -74.83
N LEU A 10 13.15 -25.39 -74.29
CA LEU A 10 12.46 -24.22 -73.83
C LEU A 10 12.72 -22.99 -74.69
N PRO A 11 11.72 -22.28 -75.14
CA PRO A 11 11.90 -21.04 -75.87
C PRO A 11 12.58 -19.98 -74.96
N HIS A 12 13.31 -19.04 -75.63
CA HIS A 12 13.94 -17.94 -74.90
C HIS A 12 12.90 -17.09 -74.12
N GLY A 13 13.12 -16.88 -72.83
CA GLY A 13 12.23 -16.09 -71.97
C GLY A 13 11.07 -16.84 -71.32
N ALA A 14 10.98 -18.16 -71.50
CA ALA A 14 9.90 -18.93 -70.85
C ALA A 14 10.03 -18.91 -69.31
N HIS A 15 8.95 -18.52 -68.62
CA HIS A 15 8.86 -18.51 -67.13
C HIS A 15 8.41 -19.84 -66.56
N ARG A 16 7.80 -20.72 -67.42
CA ARG A 16 7.38 -22.08 -67.04
C ARG A 16 7.64 -23.07 -68.17
N CYS A 17 8.03 -24.26 -67.87
CA CYS A 17 8.16 -25.35 -68.82
C CYS A 17 6.75 -25.75 -69.32
N ARG A 18 6.52 -25.67 -70.67
CA ARG A 18 5.24 -26.09 -71.24
C ARG A 18 5.00 -27.60 -71.17
N HIS A 19 6.05 -28.39 -70.98
CA HIS A 19 5.97 -29.83 -70.94
C HIS A 19 5.70 -30.39 -69.51
N CYS A 20 6.36 -29.89 -68.47
CA CYS A 20 6.22 -30.37 -67.10
C CYS A 20 5.58 -29.34 -66.13
N GLY A 21 5.22 -28.16 -66.60
CA GLY A 21 4.53 -27.08 -65.80
C GLY A 21 5.40 -26.40 -64.73
N ARG A 22 6.65 -26.88 -64.51
CA ARG A 22 7.51 -26.28 -63.47
C ARG A 22 8.00 -24.88 -63.82
N PRO A 23 8.12 -23.98 -62.82
CA PRO A 23 8.67 -22.65 -63.04
C PRO A 23 10.15 -22.76 -63.40
N ILE A 24 10.58 -21.98 -64.41
CA ILE A 24 11.99 -21.87 -64.83
C ILE A 24 12.58 -20.71 -64.04
N LEU A 25 13.31 -21.08 -62.98
CA LEU A 25 14.07 -20.10 -62.21
C LEU A 25 15.21 -19.56 -63.12
N HIS A 26 15.03 -18.33 -63.62
CA HIS A 26 16.09 -17.66 -64.36
C HIS A 26 17.27 -17.38 -63.41
N GLU A 27 18.41 -18.12 -63.57
CA GLU A 27 19.66 -17.92 -62.83
C GLU A 27 20.29 -16.52 -63.05
N LYS A 28 19.59 -15.57 -63.73
CA LYS A 28 20.11 -14.24 -64.03
C LYS A 28 20.45 -13.39 -62.79
N ILE A 29 19.78 -13.63 -61.67
CA ILE A 29 20.04 -12.87 -60.41
C ILE A 29 21.41 -13.22 -59.84
N TRP A 30 21.81 -14.50 -59.90
CA TRP A 30 23.07 -14.97 -59.34
C TRP A 30 24.30 -14.76 -60.27
N ASN A 31 24.10 -14.50 -61.56
CA ASN A 31 25.20 -14.25 -62.50
C ASN A 31 25.63 -12.79 -62.58
N ASN A 32 24.86 -11.87 -61.97
CA ASN A 32 25.27 -10.47 -61.92
C ASN A 32 26.27 -10.25 -60.77
N LYS A 33 27.57 -10.13 -61.16
CA LYS A 33 28.66 -9.92 -60.16
C LYS A 33 28.42 -8.76 -59.23
N ARG A 34 27.76 -7.67 -59.69
CA ARG A 34 27.44 -6.49 -58.86
C ARG A 34 26.35 -6.81 -57.85
N LEU A 35 25.31 -7.58 -58.24
CA LEU A 35 24.20 -7.95 -57.36
C LEU A 35 24.68 -8.94 -56.28
N ARG A 36 25.53 -9.90 -56.62
CA ARG A 36 26.20 -10.80 -55.65
C ARG A 36 27.05 -10.04 -54.67
N ALA A 37 27.86 -9.09 -55.11
CA ALA A 37 28.70 -8.27 -54.24
C ALA A 37 27.84 -7.44 -53.29
N LEU A 38 26.71 -6.89 -53.77
CA LEU A 38 25.76 -6.14 -52.93
C LEU A 38 25.08 -7.04 -51.89
N CYS A 39 24.62 -8.23 -52.27
CA CYS A 39 24.02 -9.20 -51.31
C CYS A 39 25.03 -9.66 -50.25
N ILE A 40 26.27 -9.96 -50.67
CA ILE A 40 27.34 -10.32 -49.71
C ILE A 40 27.64 -9.15 -48.79
N GLY A 41 27.71 -7.93 -49.30
CA GLY A 41 27.91 -6.73 -48.50
C GLY A 41 26.81 -6.53 -47.46
N ILE A 42 25.54 -6.67 -47.85
CA ILE A 42 24.40 -6.62 -46.93
C ILE A 42 24.51 -7.71 -45.84
N ILE A 43 24.83 -8.95 -46.23
CA ILE A 43 24.98 -10.05 -45.26
C ILE A 43 26.11 -9.74 -44.26
N ILE A 44 27.25 -9.24 -44.72
CA ILE A 44 28.38 -8.87 -43.86
C ILE A 44 27.96 -7.78 -42.87
N VAL A 45 27.24 -6.75 -43.34
CA VAL A 45 26.72 -5.68 -42.49
C VAL A 45 25.73 -6.22 -41.44
N LEU A 46 24.80 -7.09 -41.85
CA LEU A 46 23.82 -7.70 -40.93
C LEU A 46 24.51 -8.57 -39.86
N VAL A 47 25.52 -9.34 -40.27
CA VAL A 47 26.33 -10.18 -39.34
C VAL A 47 27.12 -9.28 -38.38
N ALA A 48 27.73 -8.21 -38.85
CA ALA A 48 28.49 -7.28 -38.02
C ALA A 48 27.58 -6.57 -37.01
N VAL A 49 26.41 -6.13 -37.48
CA VAL A 49 25.37 -5.51 -36.59
C VAL A 49 24.88 -6.53 -35.57
N GLY A 50 24.54 -7.76 -36.01
CA GLY A 50 24.12 -8.85 -35.12
C GLY A 50 25.17 -9.21 -34.07
N ALA A 51 26.44 -9.27 -34.47
CA ALA A 51 27.55 -9.50 -33.54
C ALA A 51 27.71 -8.33 -32.53
N GLY A 52 27.54 -7.09 -32.99
CA GLY A 52 27.53 -5.91 -32.11
C GLY A 52 26.43 -5.96 -31.07
N PHE A 53 25.20 -6.30 -31.49
CA PHE A 53 24.09 -6.49 -30.57
C PHE A 53 24.34 -7.63 -29.58
N ALA A 54 24.90 -8.75 -30.00
CA ALA A 54 25.20 -9.86 -29.11
C ALA A 54 26.26 -9.51 -28.05
N VAL A 55 27.25 -8.70 -28.40
CA VAL A 55 28.27 -8.20 -27.45
C VAL A 55 27.59 -7.26 -26.41
N VAL A 56 26.78 -6.30 -26.86
CA VAL A 56 26.07 -5.38 -25.94
C VAL A 56 25.11 -6.18 -25.04
N ALA A 57 24.35 -7.12 -25.58
CA ALA A 57 23.45 -7.96 -24.81
C ALA A 57 24.20 -8.77 -23.74
N SER A 58 25.38 -9.30 -24.04
CA SER A 58 26.18 -10.02 -23.05
C SER A 58 26.75 -9.12 -21.96
N GLN A 59 27.15 -7.90 -22.32
CA GLN A 59 27.57 -6.88 -21.35
C GLN A 59 26.43 -6.44 -20.44
N ASP A 60 25.27 -6.11 -21.00
CA ASP A 60 24.09 -5.72 -20.23
C ASP A 60 23.62 -6.87 -19.31
N ALA A 61 23.69 -8.12 -19.76
CA ALA A 61 23.38 -9.29 -18.92
C ALA A 61 24.36 -9.44 -17.74
N ALA A 62 25.64 -9.12 -17.93
CA ALA A 62 26.63 -9.13 -16.85
C ALA A 62 26.36 -7.98 -15.85
N VAL A 63 26.05 -6.78 -16.35
CA VAL A 63 25.70 -5.63 -15.52
C VAL A 63 24.41 -5.92 -14.74
N ASN A 64 23.38 -6.44 -15.38
CA ASN A 64 22.11 -6.81 -14.74
C ASN A 64 22.29 -7.84 -13.60
N ARG A 65 23.18 -8.83 -13.78
CA ARG A 65 23.55 -9.76 -12.68
C ARG A 65 24.22 -9.02 -11.53
N SER A 66 25.16 -8.15 -11.84
CA SER A 66 25.90 -7.38 -10.84
C SER A 66 25.02 -6.38 -10.10
N VAL A 67 23.96 -5.84 -10.71
CA VAL A 67 22.92 -5.04 -10.03
C VAL A 67 22.16 -5.89 -9.02
N LYS A 68 21.70 -7.07 -9.45
CA LYS A 68 21.02 -8.02 -8.55
C LYS A 68 21.90 -8.39 -7.35
N ASP A 69 23.16 -8.76 -7.61
CA ASP A 69 24.10 -9.12 -6.55
C ASP A 69 24.34 -7.96 -5.58
N ALA A 70 24.43 -6.73 -6.09
CA ALA A 70 24.58 -5.54 -5.25
C ALA A 70 23.34 -5.31 -4.36
N ILE A 71 22.12 -5.47 -4.90
CA ILE A 71 20.87 -5.40 -4.11
C ILE A 71 20.89 -6.44 -3.00
N CYS A 72 21.16 -7.73 -3.35
CA CYS A 72 21.17 -8.82 -2.38
C CYS A 72 22.26 -8.67 -1.29
N ASN A 73 23.29 -7.88 -1.55
CA ASN A 73 24.35 -7.56 -0.59
C ASN A 73 24.17 -6.18 0.10
N PHE A 74 23.01 -5.58 0.07
CA PHE A 74 22.70 -4.28 0.68
C PHE A 74 23.55 -3.11 0.14
N GLN A 75 24.08 -3.22 -1.08
CA GLN A 75 24.89 -2.18 -1.73
C GLN A 75 24.03 -1.34 -2.69
N PHE A 76 23.02 -0.65 -2.16
CA PHE A 76 21.99 0.01 -2.96
C PHE A 76 22.54 1.16 -3.82
N ASP A 77 23.50 1.95 -3.34
CA ASP A 77 24.13 3.00 -4.15
C ASP A 77 24.97 2.41 -5.29
N THR A 78 25.66 1.30 -5.02
CA THR A 78 26.38 0.54 -6.08
C THR A 78 25.40 -0.04 -7.10
N ALA A 79 24.28 -0.60 -6.63
CA ALA A 79 23.24 -1.13 -7.50
C ALA A 79 22.65 -0.04 -8.41
N GLU A 80 22.33 1.13 -7.85
CA GLU A 80 21.84 2.27 -8.62
C GLU A 80 22.84 2.77 -9.65
N THR A 81 24.11 2.87 -9.28
CA THR A 81 25.18 3.29 -10.21
C THR A 81 25.30 2.30 -11.37
N ARG A 82 25.40 0.99 -11.07
CA ARG A 82 25.51 -0.07 -12.09
C ARG A 82 24.28 -0.16 -12.98
N ARG A 83 23.08 0.05 -12.44
CA ARG A 83 21.83 0.04 -13.23
C ARG A 83 21.88 1.06 -14.37
N ARG A 84 22.51 2.20 -14.16
CA ARG A 84 22.67 3.26 -15.18
C ARG A 84 23.68 2.87 -16.29
N ASP A 85 24.50 1.86 -16.08
CA ASP A 85 25.47 1.37 -17.06
C ASP A 85 24.83 0.44 -18.10
N VAL A 86 23.59 -0.02 -17.90
CA VAL A 86 22.84 -0.81 -18.87
C VAL A 86 22.49 0.05 -20.09
N LYS A 87 22.86 -0.42 -21.30
CA LYS A 87 22.77 0.38 -22.52
C LYS A 87 21.49 0.15 -23.31
N LEU A 88 21.17 -1.11 -23.61
CA LEU A 88 20.08 -1.46 -24.54
C LEU A 88 19.11 -2.50 -23.98
N PHE A 89 19.56 -3.38 -23.09
CA PHE A 89 18.78 -4.52 -22.62
C PHE A 89 18.62 -4.50 -21.11
N PRO A 90 17.70 -3.68 -20.56
CA PRO A 90 17.38 -3.71 -19.14
C PRO A 90 16.83 -5.10 -18.78
N ALA A 91 16.98 -5.47 -17.51
CA ALA A 91 16.36 -6.68 -16.98
C ALA A 91 14.83 -6.56 -17.06
N GLY A 92 14.12 -7.69 -17.22
CA GLY A 92 12.66 -7.70 -17.25
C GLY A 92 12.02 -7.20 -15.95
N ASP A 93 12.75 -7.32 -14.83
CA ASP A 93 12.39 -6.85 -13.48
C ASP A 93 13.02 -5.47 -13.13
N ASN A 94 13.37 -4.65 -14.12
CA ASN A 94 14.10 -3.39 -13.89
C ASN A 94 13.32 -2.40 -13.03
N ASP A 95 11.99 -2.33 -13.17
CA ASP A 95 11.15 -1.44 -12.39
C ASP A 95 11.11 -1.90 -10.93
N LEU A 96 10.92 -3.19 -10.68
CA LEU A 96 11.01 -3.78 -9.35
C LEU A 96 12.37 -3.49 -8.69
N ARG A 97 13.48 -3.66 -9.41
CA ARG A 97 14.82 -3.34 -8.89
C ARG A 97 14.96 -1.87 -8.51
N THR A 98 14.36 -0.99 -9.29
CA THR A 98 14.37 0.45 -8.99
C THR A 98 13.68 0.74 -7.66
N GLU A 99 12.51 0.17 -7.43
CA GLU A 99 11.77 0.34 -6.19
C GLU A 99 12.49 -0.32 -4.99
N ILE A 100 13.09 -1.51 -5.17
CA ILE A 100 13.88 -2.14 -4.10
C ILE A 100 15.12 -1.31 -3.75
N ILE A 101 15.82 -0.74 -4.73
CA ILE A 101 16.97 0.14 -4.48
C ILE A 101 16.50 1.38 -3.71
N ARG A 102 15.37 1.98 -4.08
CA ARG A 102 14.77 3.11 -3.38
C ARG A 102 14.46 2.77 -1.93
N THR A 103 13.77 1.65 -1.69
CA THR A 103 13.43 1.13 -0.36
C THR A 103 14.69 0.91 0.47
N GLY A 104 15.72 0.28 -0.11
CA GLY A 104 17.00 0.04 0.55
C GLY A 104 17.76 1.30 0.92
N ARG A 105 17.64 2.38 0.14
CA ARG A 105 18.23 3.68 0.48
C ARG A 105 17.49 4.36 1.63
N LEU A 106 16.15 4.25 1.70
CA LEU A 106 15.39 4.70 2.86
C LEU A 106 15.83 3.96 4.13
N TYR A 107 15.99 2.63 4.04
CA TYR A 107 16.52 1.82 5.13
C TYR A 107 17.91 2.28 5.58
N GLN A 108 18.85 2.52 4.65
CA GLN A 108 20.19 3.01 4.97
C GLN A 108 20.19 4.44 5.57
N ALA A 109 19.19 5.24 5.22
CA ALA A 109 18.99 6.58 5.80
C ALA A 109 18.32 6.53 7.19
N GLY A 110 17.99 5.35 7.72
CA GLY A 110 17.31 5.20 9.01
C GLY A 110 15.83 5.54 8.98
N GLN A 111 15.23 5.67 7.80
CA GLN A 111 13.80 5.96 7.62
C GLN A 111 12.98 4.67 7.67
N TYR A 112 13.00 4.01 8.83
CA TYR A 112 12.51 2.64 8.98
C TYR A 112 10.99 2.50 8.75
N THR A 113 10.19 3.43 9.24
CA THR A 113 8.74 3.43 9.02
C THR A 113 8.40 3.52 7.54
N GLN A 114 9.05 4.43 6.82
CA GLN A 114 8.88 4.55 5.38
C GLN A 114 9.38 3.30 4.64
N THR A 115 10.48 2.69 5.10
CA THR A 115 10.99 1.44 4.54
C THR A 115 9.93 0.34 4.59
N LEU A 116 9.23 0.17 5.72
CA LEU A 116 8.17 -0.83 5.85
C LEU A 116 6.97 -0.54 4.93
N MET A 117 6.54 0.72 4.83
CA MET A 117 5.46 1.11 3.91
C MET A 117 5.82 0.78 2.45
N TYR A 118 7.06 1.05 2.02
CA TYR A 118 7.51 0.69 0.67
C TYR A 118 7.66 -0.82 0.46
N ILE A 119 7.97 -1.59 1.50
CA ILE A 119 7.95 -3.07 1.44
C ILE A 119 6.50 -3.56 1.21
N ASP A 120 5.52 -2.98 1.91
CA ASP A 120 4.11 -3.31 1.71
C ASP A 120 3.66 -2.96 0.28
N ASP A 121 4.00 -1.76 -0.21
CA ASP A 121 3.73 -1.35 -1.59
C ASP A 121 4.33 -2.33 -2.62
N LEU A 122 5.52 -2.87 -2.35
CA LEU A 122 6.14 -3.90 -3.20
C LEU A 122 5.30 -5.18 -3.21
N HIS A 123 4.83 -5.65 -2.06
CA HIS A 123 3.98 -6.84 -1.97
C HIS A 123 2.60 -6.64 -2.60
N GLU A 124 2.07 -5.41 -2.61
CA GLU A 124 0.80 -5.10 -3.27
C GLU A 124 0.92 -5.00 -4.80
N ASN A 125 2.04 -4.48 -5.30
CA ASN A 125 2.20 -4.14 -6.71
C ASN A 125 2.91 -5.22 -7.55
N TYR A 126 3.62 -6.16 -6.91
CA TYR A 126 4.39 -7.20 -7.59
C TYR A 126 3.99 -8.59 -7.10
N ALA A 127 3.99 -9.57 -8.02
CA ALA A 127 3.68 -10.95 -7.66
C ALA A 127 4.79 -11.57 -6.79
N ASP A 128 4.42 -12.46 -5.87
CA ASP A 128 5.37 -13.18 -5.00
C ASP A 128 6.48 -13.89 -5.79
N SER A 129 6.15 -14.40 -6.98
CA SER A 129 7.13 -15.05 -7.86
C SER A 129 8.22 -14.11 -8.37
N GLU A 130 7.95 -12.80 -8.44
CA GLU A 130 8.92 -11.78 -8.81
C GLU A 130 9.75 -11.35 -7.60
N LEU A 131 9.11 -11.23 -6.43
CA LEU A 131 9.73 -10.81 -5.17
C LEU A 131 10.63 -11.90 -4.57
N VAL A 132 10.36 -13.18 -4.83
CA VAL A 132 11.10 -14.31 -4.22
C VAL A 132 12.62 -14.20 -4.36
N VAL A 133 13.08 -13.59 -5.47
CA VAL A 133 14.51 -13.39 -5.76
C VAL A 133 15.16 -12.40 -4.78
N TYR A 134 14.36 -11.50 -4.19
CA TYR A 134 14.78 -10.42 -3.31
C TYR A 134 14.22 -10.57 -1.88
N SER A 135 13.45 -11.63 -1.61
CA SER A 135 12.79 -11.85 -0.30
C SER A 135 13.78 -11.75 0.85
N GLY A 136 14.97 -12.38 0.73
CA GLY A 136 15.96 -12.35 1.80
C GLY A 136 16.47 -10.96 2.17
N VAL A 137 16.53 -10.00 1.21
CA VAL A 137 16.90 -8.62 1.52
C VAL A 137 15.71 -7.83 2.07
N LEU A 138 14.51 -8.07 1.55
CA LEU A 138 13.28 -7.42 2.05
C LEU A 138 13.00 -7.86 3.50
N ASP A 139 12.99 -9.16 3.77
CA ASP A 139 12.81 -9.74 5.11
C ASP A 139 13.85 -9.22 6.11
N ALA A 140 15.11 -9.11 5.68
CA ALA A 140 16.18 -8.59 6.54
C ALA A 140 16.04 -7.09 6.82
N MET A 141 15.56 -6.28 5.86
CA MET A 141 15.23 -4.87 6.09
C MET A 141 14.07 -4.74 7.06
N GLU A 142 13.00 -5.51 6.88
CA GLU A 142 11.85 -5.52 7.79
C GLU A 142 12.27 -5.93 9.21
N ALA A 143 12.90 -7.10 9.37
CA ALA A 143 13.32 -7.61 10.67
C ALA A 143 14.25 -6.66 11.46
N LYS A 144 15.06 -5.87 10.76
CA LYS A 144 15.94 -4.88 11.40
C LYS A 144 15.25 -3.54 11.64
N SER A 145 14.23 -3.19 10.86
CA SER A 145 13.48 -1.94 11.01
C SER A 145 12.54 -1.99 12.22
N LEU A 146 11.86 -3.11 12.44
CA LEU A 146 10.86 -3.27 13.51
C LEU A 146 11.37 -2.88 14.90
N PRO A 147 12.54 -3.35 15.41
CA PRO A 147 13.04 -2.94 16.71
C PRO A 147 13.42 -1.46 16.77
N GLN A 148 13.85 -0.85 15.67
CA GLN A 148 14.20 0.56 15.63
C GLN A 148 12.94 1.44 15.73
N ILE A 149 11.89 1.09 14.99
CA ILE A 149 10.60 1.77 15.07
C ILE A 149 10.01 1.61 16.48
N TYR A 150 10.07 0.42 17.06
CA TYR A 150 9.59 0.19 18.42
C TYR A 150 10.33 1.04 19.46
N ALA A 151 11.64 1.18 19.33
CA ALA A 151 12.43 2.04 20.20
C ALA A 151 12.09 3.53 20.01
N ALA A 152 11.88 3.98 18.77
CA ALA A 152 11.46 5.35 18.46
C ALA A 152 10.07 5.63 19.07
N ALA A 153 9.08 4.76 18.80
CA ALA A 153 7.73 4.88 19.36
C ALA A 153 7.72 4.94 20.90
N ALA A 154 8.57 4.16 21.56
CA ALA A 154 8.69 4.19 23.03
C ALA A 154 9.30 5.51 23.54
N ASN A 155 10.25 6.08 22.80
CA ASN A 155 10.83 7.40 23.12
C ASN A 155 9.80 8.52 22.92
N ASP A 156 9.07 8.52 21.80
CA ASP A 156 8.06 9.52 21.49
C ASP A 156 6.88 9.44 22.48
N TYR A 157 6.47 8.23 22.84
CA TYR A 157 5.49 8.03 23.92
C TYR A 157 5.98 8.62 25.25
N SER A 158 7.24 8.39 25.60
CA SER A 158 7.83 8.92 26.84
C SER A 158 8.00 10.43 26.82
N ALA A 159 8.21 11.01 25.63
CA ALA A 159 8.23 12.45 25.38
C ALA A 159 6.84 13.09 25.32
N GLN A 160 5.78 12.29 25.45
CA GLN A 160 4.38 12.70 25.31
C GLN A 160 3.99 13.16 23.89
N ASP A 161 4.80 12.84 22.89
CA ASP A 161 4.43 12.97 21.48
C ASP A 161 3.61 11.74 21.06
N TYR A 162 2.39 11.69 21.60
CA TYR A 162 1.49 10.55 21.38
C TYR A 162 1.03 10.42 19.92
N GLN A 163 1.04 11.51 19.16
CA GLN A 163 0.63 11.49 17.75
C GLN A 163 1.69 10.74 16.90
N THR A 164 2.97 11.03 17.09
CA THR A 164 4.06 10.33 16.41
C THR A 164 4.14 8.88 16.88
N ALA A 165 4.10 8.64 18.18
CA ALA A 165 4.09 7.30 18.75
C ALA A 165 2.91 6.44 18.26
N LEU A 166 1.73 7.04 18.06
CA LEU A 166 0.55 6.37 17.52
C LEU A 166 0.81 5.81 16.10
N ALA A 167 1.35 6.65 15.21
CA ALA A 167 1.65 6.25 13.84
C ALA A 167 2.64 5.08 13.80
N GLU A 168 3.68 5.13 14.63
CA GLU A 168 4.69 4.09 14.71
C GLU A 168 4.16 2.79 15.32
N TYR A 169 3.40 2.86 16.42
CA TYR A 169 2.78 1.66 17.00
C TYR A 169 1.70 1.05 16.09
N THR A 170 1.03 1.83 15.25
CA THR A 170 0.09 1.31 14.25
C THR A 170 0.80 0.38 13.28
N VAL A 171 1.89 0.83 12.67
CA VAL A 171 2.71 0.02 11.73
C VAL A 171 3.23 -1.26 12.38
N LEU A 172 3.63 -1.19 13.65
CA LEU A 172 4.10 -2.35 14.42
C LEU A 172 2.97 -3.31 14.79
N ALA A 173 1.79 -2.80 15.12
CA ALA A 173 0.63 -3.60 15.51
C ALA A 173 0.07 -4.40 14.34
N GLU A 174 0.04 -3.83 13.13
CA GLU A 174 -0.34 -4.53 11.90
C GLU A 174 0.54 -5.75 11.63
N ARG A 175 1.80 -5.70 12.08
CA ARG A 175 2.77 -6.80 11.98
C ARG A 175 2.83 -7.71 13.22
N ASN A 176 1.96 -7.48 14.19
CA ASN A 176 1.95 -8.18 15.47
C ASN A 176 3.32 -8.17 16.18
N TYR A 177 4.08 -7.09 16.06
CA TYR A 177 5.42 -6.99 16.63
C TYR A 177 5.36 -6.74 18.14
N SER A 178 5.93 -7.66 18.94
CA SER A 178 6.03 -7.51 20.41
C SER A 178 4.66 -7.24 21.09
N ASP A 179 4.58 -6.24 21.96
CA ASP A 179 3.36 -5.78 22.63
C ASP A 179 2.77 -4.50 21.98
N SER A 180 3.08 -4.27 20.70
CA SER A 180 2.71 -3.03 19.97
C SER A 180 1.20 -2.76 19.96
N ALA A 181 0.35 -3.78 19.83
CA ALA A 181 -1.10 -3.62 19.90
C ALA A 181 -1.57 -3.06 21.25
N LYS A 182 -0.97 -3.53 22.37
CA LYS A 182 -1.25 -2.99 23.69
C LYS A 182 -0.73 -1.56 23.82
N ARG A 183 0.46 -1.28 23.30
CA ARG A 183 1.06 0.05 23.31
C ARG A 183 0.24 1.04 22.48
N LEU A 184 -0.23 0.62 21.30
CA LEU A 184 -1.13 1.39 20.47
C LEU A 184 -2.39 1.80 21.23
N PHE A 185 -3.02 0.86 21.93
CA PHE A 185 -4.19 1.14 22.75
C PHE A 185 -3.89 2.17 23.85
N LEU A 186 -2.77 2.02 24.58
CA LEU A 186 -2.37 2.96 25.64
C LEU A 186 -2.04 4.35 25.07
N THR A 187 -1.40 4.40 23.90
CA THR A 187 -1.08 5.67 23.22
C THR A 187 -2.36 6.39 22.81
N ASN A 188 -3.34 5.68 22.25
CA ASN A 188 -4.66 6.22 21.95
C ASN A 188 -5.35 6.78 23.22
N ALA A 189 -5.28 6.07 24.33
CA ALA A 189 -5.87 6.52 25.59
C ALA A 189 -5.24 7.84 26.05
N HIS A 190 -3.92 7.96 26.07
CA HIS A 190 -3.24 9.19 26.47
C HIS A 190 -3.43 10.34 25.49
N LEU A 191 -3.54 10.05 24.19
CA LEU A 191 -3.89 11.06 23.19
C LEU A 191 -5.29 11.62 23.44
N CYS A 192 -6.26 10.76 23.79
CA CYS A 192 -7.59 11.17 24.19
C CYS A 192 -7.56 12.11 25.41
N GLU A 193 -6.82 11.73 26.46
CA GLU A 193 -6.66 12.55 27.66
C GLU A 193 -6.04 13.92 27.33
N SER A 194 -4.99 13.94 26.53
CA SER A 194 -4.30 15.16 26.13
C SER A 194 -5.20 16.09 25.32
N LEU A 195 -6.00 15.56 24.42
CA LEU A 195 -6.93 16.36 23.61
C LEU A 195 -8.12 16.87 24.46
N GLN A 196 -8.58 16.09 25.44
CA GLN A 196 -9.59 16.55 26.40
C GLN A 196 -9.07 17.70 27.25
N GLN A 197 -7.83 17.59 27.78
CA GLN A 197 -7.20 18.68 28.53
C GLN A 197 -7.01 19.92 27.66
N LEU A 198 -6.63 19.76 26.40
CA LEU A 198 -6.51 20.87 25.45
C LEU A 198 -7.86 21.53 25.18
N ALA A 199 -8.94 20.76 25.04
CA ALA A 199 -10.29 21.29 24.87
C ALA A 199 -10.74 22.10 26.07
N LEU A 200 -10.43 21.67 27.30
CA LEU A 200 -10.73 22.39 28.52
C LEU A 200 -9.91 23.66 28.71
N ALA A 201 -8.66 23.68 28.17
CA ALA A 201 -7.75 24.82 28.31
C ALA A 201 -7.86 25.86 27.18
N SER A 202 -8.58 25.55 26.11
CA SER A 202 -8.75 26.41 24.94
C SER A 202 -10.23 26.61 24.60
N ASP A 203 -10.53 27.55 23.68
CA ASP A 203 -11.89 27.74 23.16
C ASP A 203 -12.37 26.60 22.26
N MET A 204 -11.64 25.48 22.21
CA MET A 204 -12.01 24.28 21.44
C MET A 204 -13.18 23.60 22.14
N THR A 205 -14.24 23.34 21.39
CA THR A 205 -15.38 22.58 21.92
C THR A 205 -15.03 21.09 22.03
N ASN A 206 -15.71 20.39 22.96
CA ASN A 206 -15.56 18.91 23.04
C ASN A 206 -15.88 18.20 21.72
N ALA A 207 -16.78 18.76 20.90
CA ALA A 207 -17.07 18.24 19.58
C ALA A 207 -15.87 18.32 18.64
N GLN A 208 -15.12 19.42 18.66
CA GLN A 208 -13.90 19.56 17.85
C GLN A 208 -12.78 18.63 18.33
N ALA A 209 -12.65 18.43 19.65
CA ALA A 209 -11.70 17.47 20.21
C ALA A 209 -12.07 16.03 19.83
N ALA A 210 -13.36 15.68 19.93
CA ALA A 210 -13.87 14.36 19.50
C ALA A 210 -13.63 14.10 18.01
N GLN A 211 -13.87 15.11 17.17
CA GLN A 211 -13.60 14.97 15.72
C GLN A 211 -12.12 14.73 15.44
N LYS A 212 -11.22 15.47 16.08
CA LYS A 212 -9.77 15.25 15.94
C LYS A 212 -9.36 13.84 16.36
N LEU A 213 -9.93 13.33 17.43
CA LEU A 213 -9.66 11.96 17.88
C LEU A 213 -10.12 10.92 16.86
N LEU A 214 -11.36 11.05 16.36
CA LEU A 214 -11.90 10.13 15.36
C LEU A 214 -11.10 10.14 14.06
N ASP A 215 -10.51 11.26 13.70
CA ASP A 215 -9.66 11.39 12.52
C ASP A 215 -8.27 10.75 12.71
N LEU A 216 -7.79 10.66 13.95
CA LEU A 216 -6.45 10.14 14.28
C LEU A 216 -6.46 8.63 14.61
N ILE A 217 -7.49 8.15 15.31
CA ILE A 217 -7.62 6.77 15.74
C ILE A 217 -8.70 6.07 14.91
N GLY A 218 -8.49 4.83 14.55
CA GLY A 218 -9.49 4.02 13.83
C GLY A 218 -10.74 3.72 14.66
N PHE A 219 -11.81 3.25 14.03
CA PHE A 219 -13.12 3.04 14.67
C PHE A 219 -13.16 1.89 15.67
N SER A 220 -12.41 0.81 15.44
CA SER A 220 -12.34 -0.33 16.38
C SER A 220 -11.79 0.10 17.73
N ASP A 221 -10.75 0.92 17.73
CA ASP A 221 -10.08 1.40 18.93
C ASP A 221 -10.94 2.43 19.66
N THR A 222 -11.69 3.25 18.91
CA THR A 222 -12.66 4.19 19.48
C THR A 222 -13.69 3.46 20.35
N ASN A 223 -14.28 2.36 19.87
CA ASN A 223 -15.26 1.61 20.64
C ASN A 223 -14.65 0.98 21.89
N GLN A 224 -13.41 0.49 21.84
CA GLN A 224 -12.71 -0.03 23.01
C GLN A 224 -12.47 1.08 24.06
N LEU A 225 -12.09 2.27 23.63
CA LEU A 225 -11.89 3.42 24.52
C LEU A 225 -13.19 3.86 25.19
N LEU A 226 -14.30 3.91 24.43
CA LEU A 226 -15.63 4.21 24.96
C LEU A 226 -16.07 3.23 26.02
N MET A 227 -15.75 1.93 25.83
CA MET A 227 -16.09 0.88 26.78
C MET A 227 -15.21 0.91 28.03
N SER A 228 -13.98 1.37 27.93
CA SER A 228 -13.00 1.33 29.03
C SER A 228 -13.08 2.52 29.99
N ASN A 229 -13.54 3.67 29.52
CA ASN A 229 -13.57 4.91 30.33
C ASN A 229 -14.69 5.87 29.91
N GLY A 230 -15.58 6.21 30.84
CA GLY A 230 -16.72 7.11 30.61
C GLY A 230 -16.33 8.53 30.20
N SER A 231 -15.17 9.02 30.62
CA SER A 231 -14.68 10.36 30.24
C SER A 231 -14.39 10.42 28.72
N TYR A 232 -13.95 9.33 28.11
CA TYR A 232 -13.73 9.28 26.65
C TYR A 232 -15.03 9.24 25.87
N ALA A 233 -16.07 8.59 26.41
CA ALA A 233 -17.39 8.59 25.78
C ALA A 233 -17.90 9.99 25.56
N GLN A 234 -17.72 10.88 26.52
CA GLN A 234 -18.15 12.27 26.41
C GLN A 234 -17.44 12.99 25.25
N VAL A 235 -16.14 12.77 25.06
CA VAL A 235 -15.39 13.36 23.95
C VAL A 235 -15.88 12.86 22.59
N PHE A 236 -16.07 11.54 22.44
CA PHE A 236 -16.48 10.96 21.15
C PHE A 236 -17.94 11.21 20.81
N LEU A 237 -18.83 11.17 21.82
CA LEU A 237 -20.26 11.33 21.61
C LEU A 237 -20.72 12.78 21.62
N THR A 238 -19.88 13.72 22.07
CA THR A 238 -20.22 15.15 22.10
C THR A 238 -20.66 15.66 20.73
N GLY A 239 -21.75 16.41 20.72
CA GLY A 239 -22.40 16.95 19.53
C GLY A 239 -23.85 16.49 19.41
N SER A 240 -24.49 16.84 18.30
CA SER A 240 -25.85 16.45 17.98
C SER A 240 -25.86 15.31 16.96
N TRP A 241 -26.67 14.31 17.24
CA TRP A 241 -26.84 13.11 16.42
C TRP A 241 -28.34 12.93 16.15
N SER A 242 -28.70 12.57 14.95
CA SER A 242 -30.08 12.33 14.55
C SER A 242 -30.25 11.00 13.82
N SER A 243 -31.44 10.43 13.97
CA SER A 243 -31.94 9.28 13.23
C SER A 243 -33.42 9.49 12.89
N ASP A 244 -34.01 8.60 12.12
CA ASP A 244 -35.47 8.60 11.86
C ASP A 244 -36.29 8.38 13.11
N ALA A 245 -35.70 7.85 14.19
CA ALA A 245 -36.37 7.53 15.44
C ALA A 245 -36.25 8.63 16.51
N GLY A 246 -35.30 9.54 16.38
CA GLY A 246 -35.07 10.61 17.38
C GLY A 246 -33.65 11.17 17.33
N GLU A 247 -33.34 12.00 18.31
CA GLU A 247 -32.08 12.73 18.41
C GLU A 247 -31.38 12.44 19.74
N LEU A 248 -30.05 12.56 19.70
CA LEU A 248 -29.18 12.56 20.87
C LEU A 248 -28.27 13.77 20.79
N THR A 249 -28.26 14.59 21.85
CA THR A 249 -27.28 15.67 22.00
C THR A 249 -26.50 15.45 23.28
N VAL A 250 -25.18 15.45 23.14
CA VAL A 250 -24.23 15.37 24.25
C VAL A 250 -23.44 16.65 24.29
N SER A 251 -23.49 17.33 25.44
CA SER A 251 -22.82 18.62 25.67
C SER A 251 -22.28 18.69 27.08
N ASP A 252 -21.54 19.74 27.39
CA ASP A 252 -21.07 20.02 28.75
C ASP A 252 -22.25 20.33 29.73
N ALA A 253 -23.41 20.74 29.20
CA ALA A 253 -24.63 20.99 29.99
C ALA A 253 -25.36 19.68 30.32
N GLY A 254 -25.01 18.58 29.73
CA GLY A 254 -25.65 17.28 29.95
C GLY A 254 -25.99 16.55 28.66
N VAL A 255 -26.75 15.48 28.79
CA VAL A 255 -27.19 14.59 27.71
C VAL A 255 -28.70 14.73 27.54
N THR A 256 -29.11 15.08 26.34
CA THR A 256 -30.53 15.06 25.95
C THR A 256 -30.76 14.00 24.90
N CYS A 257 -31.78 13.17 25.05
CA CYS A 257 -32.06 12.08 24.13
C CYS A 257 -33.57 11.92 23.93
N SER A 258 -34.01 11.93 22.69
CA SER A 258 -35.40 11.68 22.29
C SER A 258 -35.63 10.31 21.62
N LEU A 259 -34.67 9.42 21.73
CA LEU A 259 -34.80 8.05 21.20
C LEU A 259 -35.95 7.30 21.91
N PRO A 260 -36.62 6.35 21.22
CA PRO A 260 -37.75 5.63 21.78
C PRO A 260 -37.46 4.95 23.12
N GLY A 261 -38.39 5.09 24.07
CA GLY A 261 -38.31 4.50 25.44
C GLY A 261 -37.62 5.35 26.49
N LEU A 262 -36.96 6.45 26.12
CA LEU A 262 -36.31 7.37 27.08
C LEU A 262 -37.24 8.45 27.59
N GLY A 263 -38.12 9.00 26.74
CA GLY A 263 -38.99 10.15 27.11
C GLY A 263 -38.17 11.39 27.47
N GLU A 264 -38.76 12.26 28.35
CA GLU A 264 -38.08 13.45 28.88
C GLU A 264 -37.30 13.11 30.17
N LYS A 265 -36.37 12.16 30.10
CA LYS A 265 -35.53 11.79 31.25
C LYS A 265 -34.18 12.45 31.17
N ASP A 266 -33.70 12.89 32.34
CA ASP A 266 -32.29 13.27 32.45
C ASP A 266 -31.41 12.04 32.28
N CYS A 267 -30.52 12.10 31.32
CA CYS A 267 -29.66 11.00 30.97
C CYS A 267 -28.19 11.26 31.29
N THR A 268 -27.47 10.19 31.58
CA THR A 268 -26.03 10.23 31.77
C THR A 268 -25.36 9.19 30.88
N ILE A 269 -24.14 9.45 30.44
CA ILE A 269 -23.32 8.51 29.65
C ILE A 269 -22.26 7.91 30.57
N ARG A 270 -22.17 6.56 30.54
CA ARG A 270 -21.09 5.80 31.20
C ARG A 270 -20.52 4.80 30.17
N GLY A 271 -19.25 4.97 29.84
CA GLY A 271 -18.66 4.22 28.75
C GLY A 271 -19.39 4.52 27.42
N ASN A 272 -19.79 3.48 26.72
CA ASN A 272 -20.53 3.58 25.45
C ASN A 272 -22.05 3.46 25.63
N ALA A 273 -22.59 3.76 26.81
CA ALA A 273 -24.01 3.55 27.08
C ALA A 273 -24.69 4.75 27.77
N ILE A 274 -25.98 4.90 27.53
CA ILE A 274 -26.88 5.89 28.16
C ILE A 274 -27.65 5.21 29.27
N TYR A 275 -27.77 5.93 30.42
CA TYR A 275 -28.46 5.52 31.61
C TYR A 275 -29.43 6.65 32.10
N ASP A 276 -30.40 6.27 32.92
CA ASP A 276 -31.17 7.21 33.70
C ASP A 276 -30.24 7.87 34.75
N SER A 277 -30.18 9.19 34.80
CA SER A 277 -29.34 9.89 35.77
C SER A 277 -29.88 9.81 37.19
N ALA A 278 -31.17 9.54 37.34
CA ALA A 278 -31.84 9.45 38.65
C ALA A 278 -31.60 8.06 39.34
N ASP A 279 -31.18 7.05 38.59
CA ASP A 279 -30.96 5.68 39.11
C ASP A 279 -29.56 5.15 38.74
N GLU A 280 -28.65 5.20 39.71
CA GLU A 280 -27.26 4.70 39.50
C GLU A 280 -27.16 3.20 39.26
N GLY A 281 -28.17 2.43 39.60
CA GLY A 281 -28.27 0.98 39.43
C GLY A 281 -29.04 0.56 38.18
N ALA A 282 -29.60 1.51 37.41
CA ALA A 282 -30.44 1.24 36.26
C ALA A 282 -29.66 0.50 35.16
N ALA A 283 -30.35 -0.36 34.41
CA ALA A 283 -29.83 -0.91 33.18
C ALA A 283 -29.67 0.21 32.13
N ALA A 284 -28.67 0.07 31.25
CA ALA A 284 -28.51 0.98 30.13
C ALA A 284 -29.76 0.97 29.23
N PHE A 285 -30.16 2.12 28.74
CA PHE A 285 -31.22 2.21 27.72
C PHE A 285 -30.70 1.90 26.33
N TYR A 286 -29.54 2.46 25.99
CA TYR A 286 -28.86 2.29 24.69
C TYR A 286 -27.37 2.05 24.88
N ARG A 287 -26.80 1.30 23.94
CA ARG A 287 -25.35 1.19 23.76
C ARG A 287 -24.96 1.74 22.40
N PHE A 288 -23.87 2.47 22.33
CA PHE A 288 -23.40 3.09 21.11
C PHE A 288 -22.20 2.37 20.55
N SER A 289 -22.22 2.16 19.23
CA SER A 289 -21.08 1.68 18.45
C SER A 289 -20.75 2.69 17.37
N VAL A 290 -19.59 3.33 17.47
CA VAL A 290 -19.12 4.31 16.49
C VAL A 290 -18.70 3.59 15.23
N LEU A 291 -19.25 3.97 14.07
CA LEU A 291 -18.91 3.41 12.77
C LEU A 291 -17.93 4.32 11.99
N ASN A 292 -18.11 5.63 12.11
CA ASN A 292 -17.22 6.64 11.53
C ASN A 292 -17.46 8.01 12.21
N SER A 293 -16.69 9.03 11.83
CA SER A 293 -16.78 10.37 12.42
C SER A 293 -18.17 11.01 12.32
N ARG A 294 -19.05 10.48 11.49
CA ARG A 294 -20.39 11.02 11.22
C ARG A 294 -21.52 10.02 11.48
N MET A 295 -21.20 8.77 11.82
CA MET A 295 -22.20 7.70 11.93
C MET A 295 -21.92 6.78 13.11
N MET A 296 -22.93 6.48 13.89
CA MET A 296 -22.92 5.48 14.96
C MET A 296 -24.20 4.66 14.95
N ILE A 297 -24.18 3.52 15.63
CA ILE A 297 -25.36 2.70 15.92
C ILE A 297 -25.71 2.89 17.40
N ALA A 298 -26.98 3.13 17.68
CA ALA A 298 -27.55 3.10 19.00
C ALA A 298 -28.40 1.83 19.15
N ASP A 299 -27.88 0.84 19.89
CA ASP A 299 -28.56 -0.43 20.17
C ASP A 299 -29.41 -0.30 21.44
N ALA A 300 -30.72 -0.47 21.33
CA ALA A 300 -31.61 -0.47 22.48
C ALA A 300 -31.41 -1.74 23.31
N VAL A 301 -31.13 -1.56 24.59
CA VAL A 301 -30.88 -2.67 25.51
C VAL A 301 -32.21 -3.34 25.87
N GLY A 302 -32.35 -4.62 25.47
CA GLY A 302 -33.48 -5.46 25.86
C GLY A 302 -34.62 -5.59 24.84
N ASP A 303 -34.69 -4.74 23.80
CA ASP A 303 -35.72 -4.84 22.75
C ASP A 303 -35.18 -5.24 21.37
N GLY A 304 -33.86 -5.31 21.21
CA GLY A 304 -33.18 -5.75 19.99
C GLY A 304 -33.29 -4.79 18.82
N ARG A 305 -33.73 -3.55 19.05
CA ARG A 305 -33.77 -2.50 18.01
C ARG A 305 -32.45 -1.77 17.96
N ALA A 306 -32.02 -1.44 16.75
CA ALA A 306 -30.84 -0.64 16.50
C ALA A 306 -31.20 0.55 15.61
N TYR A 307 -30.66 1.71 15.94
CA TYR A 307 -30.88 2.95 15.19
C TYR A 307 -29.55 3.46 14.67
N THR A 308 -29.49 3.71 13.36
CA THR A 308 -28.33 4.38 12.79
C THR A 308 -28.48 5.89 12.99
N MET A 309 -27.53 6.48 13.68
CA MET A 309 -27.50 7.90 13.98
C MET A 309 -26.41 8.61 13.19
N PHE A 310 -26.75 9.78 12.68
CA PHE A 310 -25.85 10.62 11.92
C PHE A 310 -25.54 11.89 12.68
N ARG A 311 -24.27 12.30 12.70
CA ARG A 311 -23.84 13.57 13.30
C ARG A 311 -24.34 14.73 12.43
N GLN A 312 -24.94 15.74 13.09
CA GLN A 312 -25.43 16.96 12.48
C GLN A 312 -24.31 17.98 12.25
#